data_3c2225cafa7665a643bc5ba972d9469d
#
_entry.id   3c2225cafa7665a643bc5ba972d9469d
#
_cell.length_a   1.000
_cell.length_b   1.000
_cell.length_c   1.000
_cell.angle_alpha   90.00
_cell.angle_beta   90.00
_cell.angle_gamma   90.00
#
_symmetry.space_group_name_H-M   'P 1'
#
loop_
_entity.id
_entity.type
_entity.pdbx_description
1 polymer ?
#
loop_
_entity_poly.entity_id
_entity_poly.type
_entity_poly.pdbx_seq_one_letter_code
_entity_poly.pdbx_strand_id
1 'polypeptide(L)'
;MGDFKEKRLSENCLVYAEPGLLEMAAWEFVDLPKMIDSASALYGKYAWKEYNVLVLPTSFPFGGMENPVVTFATPTIITGDRSLVSLLAHELAHSWSGNLVTNATWDDFWLNEGFTVYFESRIMEKVYGKDYAQMLAVLGMGELKKTLKDLMETAPADTRLKLDLKGRNPDDGLTDIAYEKGRFFLVWCEQVMGRKKFDQFLNRYFKQHAFGTMTTEMFVKDLTAFYSVNSKNALLSSVDFSKNVKSWIYDVGFQEPKIVSQYLLNAESLSEHLNSLNVQGMSFSNEHGINLTRETQNWTTHHYLHFLRNLDSLSFANMRFLDSIFHFSMTMNSEIAFDWCMLSIKSRYNPAYPFINEFLNRVGRRKFVMPIYDYLIHEGQKRAQYWMKLNNTNSFDMSNIPELKLAFNAYETARNGYHSVTQNSIDGLFQFDEWKK
;
A
#
# COMPACT_ATOMS: atom_id res chain seq x y z
N MET A 1 -8.13 17.16 -18.94
CA MET A 1 -9.52 17.33 -19.45
C MET A 1 -9.94 15.99 -20.01
N GLY A 2 -11.20 15.56 -19.77
CA GLY A 2 -11.75 14.30 -20.23
C GLY A 2 -13.27 14.40 -20.37
N ASP A 3 -13.91 13.40 -20.97
CA ASP A 3 -15.38 13.30 -21.03
C ASP A 3 -15.88 12.65 -19.75
N PHE A 4 -15.87 13.43 -18.63
CA PHE A 4 -16.36 12.96 -17.35
C PHE A 4 -17.86 13.17 -17.22
N LYS A 5 -18.53 12.19 -16.64
CA LYS A 5 -19.93 12.26 -16.19
C LYS A 5 -19.94 12.18 -14.67
N GLU A 6 -21.05 12.56 -14.06
CA GLU A 6 -21.21 12.55 -12.61
C GLU A 6 -22.33 11.64 -12.15
N LYS A 7 -22.18 11.08 -10.97
CA LYS A 7 -23.22 10.36 -10.24
C LYS A 7 -23.24 10.77 -8.78
N ARG A 8 -24.43 11.10 -8.29
CA ARG A 8 -24.63 11.54 -6.90
C ARG A 8 -24.78 10.32 -5.98
N LEU A 9 -23.97 10.29 -4.92
CA LEU A 9 -24.05 9.29 -3.85
C LEU A 9 -24.85 9.83 -2.64
N SER A 10 -24.76 11.13 -2.35
CA SER A 10 -25.55 11.83 -1.32
C SER A 10 -25.67 13.31 -1.66
N GLU A 11 -26.31 14.11 -0.80
CA GLU A 11 -26.46 15.56 -1.00
C GLU A 11 -25.14 16.27 -1.28
N ASN A 12 -24.06 15.87 -0.60
CA ASN A 12 -22.73 16.50 -0.62
C ASN A 12 -21.62 15.54 -1.07
N CYS A 13 -21.97 14.49 -1.85
CA CYS A 13 -20.98 13.56 -2.36
C CYS A 13 -21.31 13.13 -3.81
N LEU A 14 -20.39 13.40 -4.71
CA LEU A 14 -20.45 13.05 -6.12
C LEU A 14 -19.26 12.18 -6.53
N VAL A 15 -19.48 11.31 -7.50
CA VAL A 15 -18.43 10.58 -8.21
C VAL A 15 -18.39 11.07 -9.64
N TYR A 16 -17.20 11.42 -10.12
CA TYR A 16 -16.92 11.77 -11.52
C TYR A 16 -16.05 10.67 -12.11
N ALA A 17 -16.43 10.17 -13.26
CA ALA A 17 -15.66 9.17 -14.01
C ALA A 17 -15.95 9.27 -15.51
N GLU A 18 -15.12 8.64 -16.32
CA GLU A 18 -15.44 8.41 -17.72
C GLU A 18 -16.72 7.57 -17.85
N PRO A 19 -17.53 7.75 -18.94
CA PRO A 19 -18.83 7.09 -19.07
C PRO A 19 -18.80 5.58 -18.86
N GLY A 20 -17.74 4.91 -19.33
CA GLY A 20 -17.58 3.45 -19.21
C GLY A 20 -17.28 2.96 -17.78
N LEU A 21 -16.85 3.83 -16.88
CA LEU A 21 -16.48 3.50 -15.50
C LEU A 21 -17.48 4.01 -14.47
N LEU A 22 -18.34 4.99 -14.81
CA LEU A 22 -19.13 5.73 -13.84
C LEU A 22 -20.03 4.84 -12.96
N GLU A 23 -20.76 3.91 -13.57
CA GLU A 23 -21.69 3.04 -12.84
C GLU A 23 -20.93 2.07 -11.93
N MET A 24 -19.79 1.54 -12.38
CA MET A 24 -18.93 0.67 -11.58
C MET A 24 -18.33 1.43 -10.40
N ALA A 25 -17.81 2.64 -10.63
CA ALA A 25 -17.27 3.49 -9.60
C ALA A 25 -18.33 3.87 -8.56
N ALA A 26 -19.52 4.27 -8.99
CA ALA A 26 -20.61 4.61 -8.07
C ALA A 26 -21.08 3.42 -7.24
N TRP A 27 -21.09 2.22 -7.82
CA TRP A 27 -21.40 0.99 -7.08
C TRP A 27 -20.31 0.64 -6.06
N GLU A 28 -19.06 0.76 -6.46
CA GLU A 28 -17.90 0.49 -5.60
C GLU A 28 -17.87 1.46 -4.40
N PHE A 29 -18.16 2.75 -4.63
CA PHE A 29 -18.00 3.83 -3.65
C PHE A 29 -19.29 4.15 -2.87
N VAL A 30 -20.29 3.30 -2.93
CA VAL A 30 -21.64 3.55 -2.34
C VAL A 30 -21.61 3.83 -0.83
N ASP A 31 -20.62 3.33 -0.11
CA ASP A 31 -20.48 3.53 1.35
C ASP A 31 -19.74 4.83 1.72
N LEU A 32 -19.25 5.61 0.74
CA LEU A 32 -18.53 6.85 1.00
C LEU A 32 -19.29 7.87 1.88
N PRO A 33 -20.62 8.08 1.72
CA PRO A 33 -21.36 8.93 2.65
C PRO A 33 -21.29 8.46 4.11
N LYS A 34 -21.35 7.14 4.35
CA LYS A 34 -21.19 6.58 5.71
C LYS A 34 -19.78 6.80 6.28
N MET A 35 -18.76 6.79 5.41
CA MET A 35 -17.38 7.10 5.81
C MET A 35 -17.25 8.56 6.24
N ILE A 36 -17.86 9.50 5.50
CA ILE A 36 -17.88 10.94 5.82
C ILE A 36 -18.55 11.19 7.19
N ASP A 37 -19.71 10.56 7.43
CA ASP A 37 -20.41 10.67 8.70
C ASP A 37 -19.59 10.08 9.85
N SER A 38 -18.96 8.93 9.63
CA SER A 38 -18.12 8.25 10.61
C SER A 38 -16.89 9.08 10.98
N ALA A 39 -16.19 9.63 9.99
CA ALA A 39 -15.04 10.49 10.18
C ALA A 39 -15.41 11.78 10.93
N SER A 40 -16.52 12.42 10.53
CA SER A 40 -17.03 13.63 11.18
C SER A 40 -17.40 13.40 12.64
N ALA A 41 -17.95 12.24 12.98
CA ALA A 41 -18.27 11.87 14.36
C ALA A 41 -17.02 11.61 15.21
N LEU A 42 -15.92 11.12 14.61
CA LEU A 42 -14.67 10.78 15.29
C LEU A 42 -13.77 12.01 15.50
N TYR A 43 -13.61 12.85 14.47
CA TYR A 43 -12.54 13.87 14.41
C TYR A 43 -13.05 15.30 14.37
N GLY A 44 -14.35 15.49 14.37
CA GLY A 44 -15.03 16.79 14.28
C GLY A 44 -15.62 17.03 12.90
N LYS A 45 -16.48 18.05 12.82
CA LYS A 45 -17.24 18.34 11.60
C LYS A 45 -16.33 18.48 10.39
N TYR A 46 -16.70 17.83 9.29
CA TYR A 46 -16.06 17.98 7.99
C TYR A 46 -16.10 19.46 7.55
N ALA A 47 -14.93 20.04 7.27
CA ALA A 47 -14.80 21.49 7.09
C ALA A 47 -15.04 21.97 5.64
N TRP A 48 -15.03 21.06 4.65
CA TRP A 48 -14.91 21.38 3.24
C TRP A 48 -16.23 21.42 2.47
N LYS A 49 -17.38 21.29 3.15
CA LYS A 49 -18.75 21.29 2.64
C LYS A 49 -19.09 20.06 1.80
N GLU A 50 -18.36 19.79 0.71
CA GLU A 50 -18.59 18.69 -0.20
C GLU A 50 -17.35 17.79 -0.28
N TYR A 51 -17.55 16.49 -0.45
CA TYR A 51 -16.51 15.53 -0.72
C TYR A 51 -16.84 14.77 -2.00
N ASN A 52 -16.10 15.05 -3.05
CA ASN A 52 -16.30 14.46 -4.36
C ASN A 52 -15.08 13.60 -4.73
N VAL A 53 -15.29 12.59 -5.59
CA VAL A 53 -14.22 11.73 -6.09
C VAL A 53 -14.17 11.82 -7.61
N LEU A 54 -12.99 12.12 -8.15
CA LEU A 54 -12.70 12.06 -9.57
C LEU A 54 -11.85 10.82 -9.86
N VAL A 55 -12.42 9.84 -10.57
CA VAL A 55 -11.68 8.67 -11.05
C VAL A 55 -10.86 9.09 -12.26
N LEU A 56 -9.55 8.97 -12.15
CA LEU A 56 -8.59 9.34 -13.19
C LEU A 56 -8.31 8.18 -14.15
N PRO A 57 -7.62 8.43 -15.29
CA PRO A 57 -7.16 7.37 -16.18
C PRO A 57 -6.19 6.40 -15.51
N THR A 58 -6.01 5.21 -16.09
CA THR A 58 -5.09 4.16 -15.57
C THR A 58 -3.63 4.57 -15.52
N SER A 59 -3.25 5.64 -16.21
CA SER A 59 -1.90 6.25 -16.15
C SER A 59 -1.64 7.08 -14.90
N PHE A 60 -2.65 7.35 -14.06
CA PHE A 60 -2.47 8.08 -12.81
C PHE A 60 -1.46 7.35 -11.92
N PRO A 61 -0.36 8.04 -11.49
CA PRO A 61 0.81 7.36 -10.90
C PRO A 61 0.61 6.94 -9.45
N PHE A 62 -0.41 7.47 -8.76
CA PHE A 62 -0.66 7.25 -7.33
C PHE A 62 -1.94 6.45 -7.08
N GLY A 63 -2.22 6.15 -5.83
CA GLY A 63 -3.48 5.57 -5.38
C GLY A 63 -4.60 6.59 -5.41
N GLY A 64 -4.36 7.70 -4.74
CA GLY A 64 -5.24 8.86 -4.68
C GLY A 64 -4.45 10.15 -4.54
N MET A 65 -5.17 11.24 -4.41
CA MET A 65 -4.65 12.56 -4.04
C MET A 65 -5.75 13.33 -3.33
N GLU A 66 -5.44 13.79 -2.15
CA GLU A 66 -6.37 14.37 -1.19
C GLU A 66 -6.78 15.83 -1.48
N ASN A 67 -6.87 16.23 -2.74
CA ASN A 67 -7.28 17.59 -3.05
C ASN A 67 -8.58 17.93 -2.34
N PRO A 68 -8.64 19.06 -1.60
CA PRO A 68 -9.85 19.48 -0.92
C PRO A 68 -11.05 19.56 -1.89
N VAL A 69 -12.21 19.06 -1.46
CA VAL A 69 -13.46 19.04 -2.21
C VAL A 69 -13.50 17.97 -3.33
N VAL A 70 -12.40 17.73 -4.07
CA VAL A 70 -12.36 16.76 -5.17
C VAL A 70 -11.13 15.88 -5.06
N THR A 71 -11.26 14.78 -4.36
CA THR A 71 -10.24 13.74 -4.27
C THR A 71 -10.03 13.06 -5.62
N PHE A 72 -8.77 12.87 -6.01
CA PHE A 72 -8.43 12.02 -7.15
C PHE A 72 -8.30 10.57 -6.71
N ALA A 73 -8.78 9.64 -7.53
CA ALA A 73 -8.67 8.21 -7.29
C ALA A 73 -8.23 7.46 -8.54
N THR A 74 -7.35 6.48 -8.36
CA THR A 74 -6.99 5.54 -9.43
C THR A 74 -8.18 4.63 -9.76
N PRO A 75 -8.40 4.27 -11.03
CA PRO A 75 -9.41 3.28 -11.39
C PRO A 75 -9.05 1.86 -10.93
N THR A 76 -7.80 1.62 -10.52
CA THR A 76 -7.34 0.29 -10.06
C THR A 76 -7.99 -0.18 -8.77
N ILE A 77 -8.73 0.69 -8.07
CA ILE A 77 -9.52 0.33 -6.87
C ILE A 77 -10.94 -0.13 -7.19
N ILE A 78 -11.37 -0.06 -8.45
CA ILE A 78 -12.68 -0.55 -8.88
C ILE A 78 -12.53 -2.04 -9.19
N THR A 79 -12.78 -2.86 -8.19
CA THR A 79 -12.55 -4.32 -8.22
C THR A 79 -13.82 -5.14 -8.37
N GLY A 80 -14.99 -4.52 -8.15
CA GLY A 80 -16.29 -5.18 -8.21
C GLY A 80 -16.67 -5.94 -6.93
N ASP A 81 -15.88 -5.79 -5.85
CA ASP A 81 -16.14 -6.42 -4.56
C ASP A 81 -16.03 -5.47 -3.35
N ARG A 82 -15.78 -4.19 -3.60
CA ARG A 82 -15.59 -3.12 -2.60
C ARG A 82 -14.43 -3.36 -1.64
N SER A 83 -13.50 -4.23 -1.98
CA SER A 83 -12.37 -4.55 -1.10
C SER A 83 -11.39 -3.38 -0.95
N LEU A 84 -11.21 -2.56 -1.98
CA LEU A 84 -10.17 -1.53 -1.99
C LEU A 84 -10.68 -0.11 -1.67
N VAL A 85 -11.89 0.01 -1.13
CA VAL A 85 -12.48 1.31 -0.76
C VAL A 85 -11.82 1.95 0.47
N SER A 86 -10.94 1.24 1.16
CA SER A 86 -10.11 1.81 2.22
C SER A 86 -9.26 2.97 1.71
N LEU A 87 -8.85 2.96 0.43
CA LEU A 87 -8.17 4.10 -0.19
C LEU A 87 -9.04 5.36 -0.13
N LEU A 88 -10.34 5.28 -0.37
CA LEU A 88 -11.23 6.45 -0.23
C LEU A 88 -11.37 6.91 1.23
N ALA A 89 -11.35 5.98 2.19
CA ALA A 89 -11.30 6.34 3.60
C ALA A 89 -9.99 7.04 3.96
N HIS A 90 -8.87 6.64 3.34
CA HIS A 90 -7.56 7.28 3.45
C HIS A 90 -7.61 8.73 2.92
N GLU A 91 -8.02 8.92 1.66
CA GLU A 91 -8.10 10.25 1.05
C GLU A 91 -9.11 11.17 1.77
N LEU A 92 -10.20 10.60 2.28
CA LEU A 92 -11.14 11.34 3.12
C LEU A 92 -10.51 11.78 4.45
N ALA A 93 -9.72 10.90 5.08
CA ALA A 93 -9.06 11.18 6.35
C ALA A 93 -8.08 12.35 6.25
N HIS A 94 -7.45 12.52 5.09
CA HIS A 94 -6.62 13.69 4.79
C HIS A 94 -7.36 15.03 4.92
N SER A 95 -8.69 15.03 4.89
CA SER A 95 -9.47 16.24 5.17
C SER A 95 -9.20 16.82 6.56
N TRP A 96 -8.67 16.02 7.49
CA TRP A 96 -8.20 16.44 8.81
C TRP A 96 -6.68 16.45 8.89
N SER A 97 -6.01 15.31 8.63
CA SER A 97 -4.55 15.18 8.66
C SER A 97 -3.95 15.38 7.26
N GLY A 98 -3.35 16.52 7.05
CA GLY A 98 -2.83 16.98 5.75
C GLY A 98 -3.48 18.28 5.33
N ASN A 99 -4.79 18.32 5.15
CA ASN A 99 -5.49 19.51 4.65
C ASN A 99 -5.89 20.51 5.76
N LEU A 100 -6.43 20.04 6.89
CA LEU A 100 -6.80 20.91 8.00
C LEU A 100 -5.60 21.26 8.88
N VAL A 101 -4.76 20.28 9.17
CA VAL A 101 -3.49 20.44 9.88
C VAL A 101 -2.41 19.77 9.03
N THR A 102 -1.49 20.57 8.52
CA THR A 102 -0.48 20.15 7.54
C THR A 102 0.89 19.99 8.21
N ASN A 103 1.68 19.02 7.80
CA ASN A 103 3.09 18.91 8.22
C ASN A 103 3.86 20.18 7.80
N ALA A 104 4.71 20.69 8.69
CA ALA A 104 5.47 21.93 8.44
C ALA A 104 6.63 21.71 7.44
N THR A 105 7.24 20.53 7.43
CA THR A 105 8.33 20.13 6.55
C THR A 105 8.15 18.69 6.10
N TRP A 106 8.83 18.28 5.03
CA TRP A 106 8.84 16.89 4.57
C TRP A 106 9.45 15.91 5.60
N ASP A 107 10.30 16.41 6.50
CA ASP A 107 10.80 15.60 7.62
C ASP A 107 9.69 15.20 8.61
N ASP A 108 8.56 15.90 8.56
CA ASP A 108 7.38 15.71 9.41
C ASP A 108 6.25 14.96 8.68
N PHE A 109 6.50 14.40 7.51
CA PHE A 109 5.50 13.82 6.62
C PHE A 109 4.63 12.73 7.27
N TRP A 110 5.17 11.99 8.25
CA TRP A 110 4.41 11.03 9.03
C TRP A 110 3.21 11.63 9.80
N LEU A 111 3.24 12.94 10.08
CA LEU A 111 2.09 13.65 10.68
C LEU A 111 0.89 13.73 9.74
N ASN A 112 1.14 13.78 8.42
CA ASN A 112 0.06 13.63 7.46
C ASN A 112 -0.33 12.15 7.36
N GLU A 113 0.58 11.28 6.95
CA GLU A 113 0.28 9.92 6.51
C GLU A 113 -0.02 8.96 7.67
N GLY A 114 0.76 8.98 8.73
CA GLY A 114 0.54 8.10 9.88
C GLY A 114 -0.80 8.37 10.57
N PHE A 115 -1.19 9.64 10.68
CA PHE A 115 -2.53 10.02 11.15
C PHE A 115 -3.61 9.57 10.19
N THR A 116 -3.40 9.75 8.90
CA THR A 116 -4.37 9.39 7.87
C THR A 116 -4.61 7.88 7.85
N VAL A 117 -3.58 7.04 7.90
CA VAL A 117 -3.74 5.58 7.98
C VAL A 117 -4.39 5.15 9.30
N TYR A 118 -4.09 5.82 10.40
CA TYR A 118 -4.80 5.57 11.67
C TYR A 118 -6.29 5.93 11.55
N PHE A 119 -6.64 7.06 10.93
CA PHE A 119 -8.03 7.48 10.72
C PHE A 119 -8.76 6.59 9.73
N GLU A 120 -8.13 6.21 8.63
CA GLU A 120 -8.61 5.20 7.71
C GLU A 120 -9.03 3.94 8.47
N SER A 121 -8.13 3.39 9.30
CA SER A 121 -8.41 2.20 10.11
C SER A 121 -9.64 2.39 11.02
N ARG A 122 -9.80 3.57 11.62
CA ARG A 122 -10.93 3.90 12.51
C ARG A 122 -12.25 4.06 11.74
N ILE A 123 -12.20 4.65 10.54
CA ILE A 123 -13.35 4.76 9.63
C ILE A 123 -13.77 3.36 9.18
N MET A 124 -12.81 2.54 8.73
CA MET A 124 -13.07 1.17 8.29
C MET A 124 -13.60 0.29 9.42
N GLU A 125 -13.07 0.44 10.65
CA GLU A 125 -13.62 -0.22 11.84
C GLU A 125 -15.10 0.16 12.08
N LYS A 126 -15.44 1.43 11.89
CA LYS A 126 -16.79 1.93 12.13
C LYS A 126 -17.78 1.45 11.07
N VAL A 127 -17.34 1.38 9.80
CA VAL A 127 -18.21 1.03 8.65
C VAL A 127 -18.31 -0.49 8.46
N TYR A 128 -17.18 -1.21 8.56
CA TYR A 128 -17.09 -2.64 8.22
C TYR A 128 -16.76 -3.55 9.40
N GLY A 129 -16.52 -2.99 10.57
CA GLY A 129 -16.22 -3.75 11.79
C GLY A 129 -14.75 -3.92 12.11
N LYS A 130 -14.51 -4.31 13.38
CA LYS A 130 -13.17 -4.39 13.94
C LYS A 130 -12.27 -5.40 13.23
N ASP A 131 -12.82 -6.56 12.88
CA ASP A 131 -12.04 -7.64 12.27
C ASP A 131 -11.59 -7.27 10.86
N TYR A 132 -12.41 -6.51 10.13
CA TYR A 132 -12.02 -5.95 8.83
C TYR A 132 -10.85 -4.96 8.97
N ALA A 133 -10.92 -4.03 9.92
CA ALA A 133 -9.82 -3.11 10.18
C ALA A 133 -8.53 -3.82 10.64
N GLN A 134 -8.66 -4.92 11.39
CA GLN A 134 -7.51 -5.77 11.76
C GLN A 134 -6.91 -6.48 10.55
N MET A 135 -7.73 -6.93 9.61
CA MET A 135 -7.25 -7.50 8.35
C MET A 135 -6.37 -6.50 7.58
N LEU A 136 -6.83 -5.26 7.42
CA LEU A 136 -6.02 -4.20 6.80
C LEU A 136 -4.72 -3.95 7.59
N ALA A 137 -4.77 -4.01 8.92
CA ALA A 137 -3.60 -3.83 9.76
C ALA A 137 -2.55 -4.94 9.56
N VAL A 138 -2.96 -6.20 9.33
CA VAL A 138 -2.04 -7.31 9.03
C VAL A 138 -1.37 -7.10 7.67
N LEU A 139 -2.14 -6.68 6.66
CA LEU A 139 -1.59 -6.40 5.32
C LEU A 139 -0.57 -5.25 5.37
N GLY A 140 -0.91 -4.13 6.02
CA GLY A 140 0.00 -3.00 6.20
C GLY A 140 1.25 -3.35 7.02
N MET A 141 1.14 -4.25 8.01
CA MET A 141 2.31 -4.77 8.73
C MET A 141 3.24 -5.56 7.80
N GLY A 142 2.70 -6.32 6.85
CA GLY A 142 3.49 -7.04 5.85
C GLY A 142 4.31 -6.10 4.98
N GLU A 143 3.73 -4.99 4.51
CA GLU A 143 4.44 -3.96 3.73
C GLU A 143 5.51 -3.27 4.59
N LEU A 144 5.16 -2.86 5.81
CA LEU A 144 6.12 -2.23 6.74
C LEU A 144 7.34 -3.13 7.01
N LYS A 145 7.13 -4.43 7.22
CA LYS A 145 8.23 -5.39 7.44
C LYS A 145 9.19 -5.46 6.26
N LYS A 146 8.66 -5.47 5.05
CA LYS A 146 9.45 -5.46 3.82
C LYS A 146 10.28 -4.19 3.74
N THR A 147 9.65 -3.03 3.87
CA THR A 147 10.33 -1.72 3.85
C THR A 147 11.38 -1.60 4.95
N LEU A 148 11.08 -2.06 6.18
CA LEU A 148 12.04 -2.05 7.28
C LEU A 148 13.26 -2.93 6.97
N LYS A 149 13.07 -4.12 6.42
CA LYS A 149 14.19 -5.00 6.04
C LYS A 149 15.12 -4.32 5.05
N ASP A 150 14.56 -3.72 4.01
CA ASP A 150 15.33 -3.07 2.95
C ASP A 150 16.05 -1.82 3.48
N LEU A 151 15.38 -0.97 4.27
CA LEU A 151 15.97 0.23 4.84
C LEU A 151 17.02 -0.06 5.92
N MET A 152 16.83 -1.11 6.73
CA MET A 152 17.85 -1.48 7.73
C MET A 152 19.19 -1.88 7.11
N GLU A 153 19.19 -2.35 5.86
CA GLU A 153 20.40 -2.68 5.12
C GLU A 153 20.98 -1.46 4.38
N THR A 154 20.14 -0.56 3.89
CA THR A 154 20.55 0.52 2.96
C THR A 154 20.62 1.91 3.61
N ALA A 155 19.64 2.26 4.45
CA ALA A 155 19.47 3.57 5.08
C ALA A 155 18.77 3.46 6.45
N PRO A 156 19.41 2.86 7.47
CA PRO A 156 18.76 2.60 8.77
C PRO A 156 18.15 3.83 9.43
N ALA A 157 18.75 5.02 9.24
CA ALA A 157 18.23 6.28 9.77
C ALA A 157 16.83 6.63 9.25
N ASP A 158 16.47 6.19 8.03
CA ASP A 158 15.19 6.45 7.39
C ASP A 158 14.05 5.54 7.93
N THR A 159 14.37 4.67 8.87
CA THR A 159 13.36 3.94 9.65
C THR A 159 12.79 4.75 10.82
N ARG A 160 13.27 5.98 11.06
CA ARG A 160 12.70 6.92 12.02
C ARG A 160 11.43 7.55 11.48
N LEU A 161 10.49 7.93 12.36
CA LEU A 161 9.32 8.73 11.94
C LEU A 161 9.72 10.16 11.59
N LYS A 162 10.53 10.80 12.45
CA LYS A 162 11.13 12.11 12.11
C LYS A 162 12.38 11.87 11.27
N LEU A 163 12.30 12.26 10.00
CA LEU A 163 13.39 12.16 9.04
C LEU A 163 14.32 13.37 9.08
N ASP A 164 15.44 13.27 8.38
CA ASP A 164 16.34 14.36 7.99
C ASP A 164 16.56 14.28 6.46
N LEU A 165 15.75 15.03 5.74
CA LEU A 165 15.77 15.08 4.27
C LEU A 165 16.54 16.30 3.74
N LYS A 166 17.32 16.97 4.57
CA LYS A 166 18.09 18.14 4.15
C LYS A 166 19.06 17.80 3.02
N GLY A 167 18.87 18.43 1.86
CA GLY A 167 19.70 18.20 0.68
C GLY A 167 19.40 16.89 -0.08
N ARG A 168 18.33 16.21 0.28
CA ARG A 168 17.82 14.98 -0.38
C ARG A 168 16.54 15.27 -1.16
N ASN A 169 16.14 14.33 -2.01
CA ASN A 169 14.82 14.35 -2.63
C ASN A 169 13.75 14.12 -1.54
N PRO A 170 12.73 14.99 -1.40
CA PRO A 170 11.62 14.77 -0.49
C PRO A 170 10.90 13.41 -0.69
N ASP A 171 10.86 12.90 -1.93
CA ASP A 171 10.27 11.61 -2.27
C ASP A 171 10.97 10.42 -1.57
N ASP A 172 12.20 10.58 -1.10
CA ASP A 172 12.89 9.56 -0.31
C ASP A 172 12.17 9.27 1.01
N GLY A 173 11.36 10.21 1.50
CA GLY A 173 10.53 10.05 2.70
C GLY A 173 9.18 9.36 2.47
N LEU A 174 8.79 9.11 1.22
CA LEU A 174 7.51 8.47 0.85
C LEU A 174 7.60 6.94 0.99
N THR A 175 7.73 6.45 2.21
CA THR A 175 7.88 5.02 2.52
C THR A 175 6.85 4.56 3.55
N ASP A 176 6.61 3.25 3.67
CA ASP A 176 5.71 2.67 4.67
C ASP A 176 6.08 3.03 6.12
N ILE A 177 7.25 3.64 6.34
CA ILE A 177 7.62 4.17 7.65
C ILE A 177 6.68 5.32 8.04
N ALA A 178 6.49 6.31 7.18
CA ALA A 178 5.60 7.43 7.48
C ALA A 178 4.14 6.96 7.68
N TYR A 179 3.69 6.05 6.83
CA TYR A 179 2.33 5.50 6.81
C TYR A 179 2.08 4.52 7.97
N GLU A 180 2.71 3.37 7.92
CA GLU A 180 2.38 2.23 8.78
C GLU A 180 3.05 2.30 10.15
N LYS A 181 4.35 2.64 10.24
CA LYS A 181 4.97 2.86 11.56
C LYS A 181 4.29 4.03 12.27
N GLY A 182 3.94 5.11 11.54
CA GLY A 182 3.17 6.24 12.06
C GLY A 182 1.83 5.80 12.62
N ARG A 183 1.06 4.99 11.88
CA ARG A 183 -0.19 4.39 12.35
C ARG A 183 0.00 3.57 13.62
N PHE A 184 0.98 2.67 13.67
CA PHE A 184 1.21 1.82 14.84
C PHE A 184 1.62 2.61 16.07
N PHE A 185 2.36 3.71 15.90
CA PHE A 185 2.64 4.63 16.99
C PHE A 185 1.34 5.24 17.56
N LEU A 186 0.41 5.67 16.72
CA LEU A 186 -0.87 6.22 17.16
C LEU A 186 -1.76 5.15 17.80
N VAL A 187 -1.76 3.92 17.30
CA VAL A 187 -2.41 2.77 17.94
C VAL A 187 -1.81 2.50 19.32
N TRP A 188 -0.49 2.57 19.47
CA TRP A 188 0.15 2.46 20.78
C TRP A 188 -0.29 3.61 21.72
N CYS A 189 -0.37 4.84 21.25
CA CYS A 189 -0.91 5.96 22.02
C CYS A 189 -2.34 5.70 22.48
N GLU A 190 -3.20 5.20 21.58
CA GLU A 190 -4.59 4.81 21.92
C GLU A 190 -4.64 3.74 23.01
N GLN A 191 -3.79 2.71 22.92
CA GLN A 191 -3.73 1.63 23.91
C GLN A 191 -3.31 2.13 25.29
N VAL A 192 -2.29 2.99 25.35
CA VAL A 192 -1.75 3.52 26.62
C VAL A 192 -2.70 4.52 27.26
N MET A 193 -3.30 5.41 26.47
CA MET A 193 -4.22 6.46 26.96
C MET A 193 -5.64 5.95 27.21
N GLY A 194 -6.02 4.89 26.52
CA GLY A 194 -7.40 4.46 26.35
C GLY A 194 -8.12 5.26 25.27
N ARG A 195 -8.86 4.54 24.39
CA ARG A 195 -9.52 5.07 23.19
C ARG A 195 -10.26 6.40 23.41
N LYS A 196 -11.11 6.46 24.44
CA LYS A 196 -11.89 7.68 24.72
C LYS A 196 -11.05 8.92 24.97
N LYS A 197 -9.97 8.78 25.72
CA LYS A 197 -9.07 9.91 26.03
C LYS A 197 -8.24 10.29 24.80
N PHE A 198 -7.82 9.32 24.03
CA PHE A 198 -7.07 9.59 22.79
C PHE A 198 -7.95 10.30 21.75
N ASP A 199 -9.21 9.88 21.59
CA ASP A 199 -10.18 10.58 20.73
C ASP A 199 -10.43 12.03 21.20
N GLN A 200 -10.46 12.28 22.52
CA GLN A 200 -10.54 13.64 23.07
C GLN A 200 -9.31 14.48 22.73
N PHE A 201 -8.11 13.87 22.80
CA PHE A 201 -6.87 14.52 22.39
C PHE A 201 -6.92 14.89 20.90
N LEU A 202 -7.26 13.95 20.03
CA LEU A 202 -7.31 14.15 18.59
C LEU A 202 -8.33 15.25 18.19
N ASN A 203 -9.52 15.23 18.76
CA ASN A 203 -10.55 16.24 18.50
C ASN A 203 -10.06 17.64 18.92
N ARG A 204 -9.43 17.76 20.11
CA ARG A 204 -8.80 19.01 20.56
C ARG A 204 -7.69 19.46 19.63
N TYR A 205 -6.81 18.54 19.22
CA TYR A 205 -5.66 18.78 18.35
C TYR A 205 -6.09 19.39 17.01
N PHE A 206 -7.01 18.76 16.30
CA PHE A 206 -7.49 19.27 15.01
C PHE A 206 -8.25 20.58 15.12
N LYS A 207 -9.02 20.76 16.20
CA LYS A 207 -9.72 22.03 16.45
C LYS A 207 -8.76 23.17 16.77
N GLN A 208 -7.71 22.91 17.54
CA GLN A 208 -6.76 23.93 18.00
C GLN A 208 -5.81 24.37 16.89
N HIS A 209 -5.41 23.45 16.02
CA HIS A 209 -4.41 23.69 14.99
C HIS A 209 -5.01 23.80 13.57
N ALA A 210 -6.34 23.90 13.46
CA ALA A 210 -7.04 24.00 12.18
C ALA A 210 -6.46 25.11 11.29
N PHE A 211 -6.22 24.77 10.02
CA PHE A 211 -5.62 25.63 8.99
C PHE A 211 -4.19 26.11 9.32
N GLY A 212 -3.51 25.37 10.19
CA GLY A 212 -2.11 25.63 10.56
C GLY A 212 -1.17 24.50 10.12
N THR A 213 0.11 24.70 10.40
CA THR A 213 1.17 23.71 10.19
C THR A 213 1.67 23.13 11.50
N MET A 214 2.20 21.90 11.46
CA MET A 214 2.64 21.18 12.63
C MET A 214 4.02 20.55 12.40
N THR A 215 4.92 20.69 13.37
CA THR A 215 6.16 19.89 13.44
C THR A 215 6.00 18.72 14.39
N THR A 216 6.84 17.72 14.24
CA THR A 216 6.91 16.58 15.16
C THR A 216 7.11 17.04 16.61
N GLU A 217 7.96 18.06 16.84
CA GLU A 217 8.27 18.58 18.18
C GLU A 217 7.05 19.26 18.83
N MET A 218 6.29 20.05 18.03
CA MET A 218 5.04 20.66 18.49
C MET A 218 4.01 19.58 18.86
N PHE A 219 3.84 18.57 18.00
CA PHE A 219 2.96 17.44 18.28
C PHE A 219 3.35 16.70 19.57
N VAL A 220 4.63 16.36 19.72
CA VAL A 220 5.15 15.66 20.94
C VAL A 220 4.87 16.49 22.19
N LYS A 221 5.09 17.81 22.13
CA LYS A 221 4.78 18.72 23.23
C LYS A 221 3.30 18.68 23.61
N ASP A 222 2.41 18.78 22.64
CA ASP A 222 0.97 18.77 22.88
C ASP A 222 0.47 17.42 23.42
N LEU A 223 0.96 16.33 22.86
CA LEU A 223 0.60 14.96 23.26
C LEU A 223 1.04 14.68 24.70
N THR A 224 2.30 15.00 25.03
CA THR A 224 2.85 14.73 26.36
C THR A 224 2.23 15.65 27.43
N ALA A 225 1.93 16.91 27.09
CA ALA A 225 1.22 17.83 27.98
C ALA A 225 -0.21 17.34 28.24
N PHE A 226 -0.92 16.90 27.22
CA PHE A 226 -2.27 16.33 27.40
C PHE A 226 -2.24 15.07 28.27
N TYR A 227 -1.29 14.17 28.00
CA TYR A 227 -1.12 12.94 28.78
C TYR A 227 -0.87 13.25 30.25
N SER A 228 0.06 14.16 30.59
CA SER A 228 0.44 14.48 31.96
C SER A 228 -0.75 14.96 32.83
N VAL A 229 -1.66 15.71 32.23
CA VAL A 229 -2.87 16.23 32.93
C VAL A 229 -3.95 15.16 33.06
N ASN A 230 -4.06 14.24 32.11
CA ASN A 230 -5.17 13.29 32.01
C ASN A 230 -4.81 11.85 32.43
N SER A 231 -3.58 11.60 32.88
CA SER A 231 -3.04 10.26 33.14
C SER A 231 -3.29 9.71 34.56
N LYS A 232 -4.16 10.32 35.36
CA LYS A 232 -4.56 9.74 36.65
C LYS A 232 -5.03 8.29 36.45
N ASN A 233 -4.32 7.31 37.02
CA ASN A 233 -4.50 5.86 36.83
C ASN A 233 -4.15 5.34 35.43
N ALA A 234 -3.23 5.97 34.70
CA ALA A 234 -2.74 5.47 33.43
C ALA A 234 -1.73 4.32 33.59
N LEU A 235 -1.55 3.53 32.50
CA LEU A 235 -0.63 2.39 32.47
C LEU A 235 0.85 2.79 32.65
N LEU A 236 1.23 3.99 32.23
CA LEU A 236 2.59 4.51 32.29
C LEU A 236 2.64 5.80 33.11
N SER A 237 3.77 6.06 33.75
CA SER A 237 4.06 7.40 34.29
C SER A 237 4.21 8.42 33.14
N SER A 238 4.04 9.72 33.44
CA SER A 238 4.24 10.75 32.42
C SER A 238 5.68 10.80 31.88
N VAL A 239 6.66 10.42 32.71
CA VAL A 239 8.08 10.33 32.32
C VAL A 239 8.28 9.16 31.36
N ASP A 240 7.77 7.98 31.70
CA ASP A 240 7.89 6.79 30.84
C ASP A 240 7.13 6.96 29.52
N PHE A 241 5.93 7.57 29.58
CA PHE A 241 5.19 7.90 28.37
C PHE A 241 6.00 8.78 27.43
N SER A 242 6.54 9.88 27.94
CA SER A 242 7.37 10.81 27.15
C SER A 242 8.62 10.14 26.58
N LYS A 243 9.27 9.25 27.35
CA LYS A 243 10.42 8.47 26.88
C LYS A 243 10.03 7.54 25.73
N ASN A 244 8.93 6.80 25.86
CA ASN A 244 8.46 5.89 24.82
C ASN A 244 8.02 6.64 23.54
N VAL A 245 7.32 7.79 23.67
CA VAL A 245 6.98 8.66 22.52
C VAL A 245 8.24 9.05 21.75
N LYS A 246 9.30 9.46 22.43
CA LYS A 246 10.58 9.80 21.79
C LYS A 246 11.22 8.60 21.12
N SER A 247 11.20 7.43 21.74
CA SER A 247 11.72 6.20 21.15
C SER A 247 10.99 5.83 19.87
N TRP A 248 9.65 5.87 19.86
CA TRP A 248 8.87 5.62 18.64
C TRP A 248 9.24 6.54 17.46
N ILE A 249 9.50 7.80 17.76
CA ILE A 249 9.70 8.85 16.74
C ILE A 249 11.16 8.91 16.25
N TYR A 250 12.12 8.85 17.18
CA TYR A 250 13.52 9.16 16.89
C TYR A 250 14.46 7.95 16.85
N ASP A 251 14.04 6.78 17.35
CA ASP A 251 14.87 5.59 17.31
C ASP A 251 14.74 4.85 15.97
N VAL A 252 15.84 4.24 15.56
CA VAL A 252 15.92 3.37 14.40
C VAL A 252 15.18 2.06 14.67
N GLY A 253 14.54 1.52 13.65
CA GLY A 253 13.82 0.25 13.74
C GLY A 253 12.40 0.39 14.28
N PHE A 254 11.82 -0.71 14.71
CA PHE A 254 10.43 -0.80 15.09
C PHE A 254 10.17 -1.98 16.04
N GLN A 255 9.40 -1.74 17.09
CA GLN A 255 8.90 -2.82 17.94
C GLN A 255 7.56 -3.30 17.41
N GLU A 256 7.57 -4.49 16.84
CA GLU A 256 6.40 -5.07 16.21
C GLU A 256 5.30 -5.40 17.22
N PRO A 257 4.09 -4.80 17.11
CA PRO A 257 2.94 -5.25 17.87
C PRO A 257 2.42 -6.59 17.33
N LYS A 258 1.95 -7.47 18.20
CA LYS A 258 1.27 -8.69 17.77
C LYS A 258 -0.11 -8.34 17.20
N ILE A 259 -0.29 -8.59 15.91
CA ILE A 259 -1.57 -8.41 15.21
C ILE A 259 -1.94 -9.74 14.57
N VAL A 260 -3.18 -10.16 14.75
CA VAL A 260 -3.74 -11.37 14.14
C VAL A 260 -5.09 -11.01 13.54
N SER A 261 -5.34 -11.43 12.32
CA SER A 261 -6.67 -11.33 11.70
C SER A 261 -7.29 -12.69 11.52
N GLN A 262 -8.45 -12.89 12.09
CA GLN A 262 -9.23 -14.12 11.90
C GLN A 262 -9.62 -14.33 10.42
N TYR A 263 -9.85 -13.24 9.68
CA TYR A 263 -10.17 -13.31 8.25
C TYR A 263 -9.03 -13.91 7.40
N LEU A 264 -7.77 -13.68 7.77
CA LEU A 264 -6.61 -14.09 6.96
C LEU A 264 -6.02 -15.44 7.36
N LEU A 265 -6.43 -16.04 8.49
CA LEU A 265 -5.87 -17.31 8.98
C LEU A 265 -5.97 -18.44 7.97
N ASN A 266 -7.06 -18.53 7.24
CA ASN A 266 -7.22 -19.56 6.21
C ASN A 266 -6.23 -19.35 5.05
N ALA A 267 -6.09 -18.12 4.57
CA ALA A 267 -5.15 -17.78 3.50
C ALA A 267 -3.70 -18.03 3.93
N GLU A 268 -3.34 -17.69 5.18
CA GLU A 268 -2.03 -17.94 5.77
C GLU A 268 -1.74 -19.45 5.87
N SER A 269 -2.63 -20.21 6.49
CA SER A 269 -2.49 -21.66 6.62
C SER A 269 -2.38 -22.37 5.28
N LEU A 270 -3.14 -21.92 4.28
CA LEU A 270 -3.08 -22.49 2.93
C LEU A 270 -1.74 -22.21 2.26
N SER A 271 -1.23 -20.99 2.34
CA SER A 271 0.08 -20.63 1.76
C SER A 271 1.22 -21.41 2.44
N GLU A 272 1.20 -21.54 3.77
CA GLU A 272 2.18 -22.34 4.52
C GLU A 272 2.15 -23.82 4.08
N HIS A 273 0.96 -24.39 3.94
CA HIS A 273 0.82 -25.77 3.49
C HIS A 273 1.37 -25.97 2.07
N LEU A 274 1.04 -25.08 1.13
CA LEU A 274 1.55 -25.15 -0.24
C LEU A 274 3.07 -24.94 -0.30
N ASN A 275 3.62 -24.04 0.49
CA ASN A 275 5.08 -23.87 0.60
C ASN A 275 5.75 -25.14 1.10
N SER A 276 5.18 -25.80 2.12
CA SER A 276 5.69 -27.07 2.64
C SER A 276 5.73 -28.16 1.56
N LEU A 277 4.64 -28.33 0.80
CA LEU A 277 4.59 -29.29 -0.31
C LEU A 277 5.60 -28.98 -1.40
N ASN A 278 5.74 -27.70 -1.75
CA ASN A 278 6.68 -27.25 -2.78
C ASN A 278 8.15 -27.53 -2.37
N VAL A 279 8.50 -27.29 -1.11
CA VAL A 279 9.84 -27.60 -0.56
C VAL A 279 10.12 -29.11 -0.59
N GLN A 280 9.11 -29.95 -0.39
CA GLN A 280 9.21 -31.41 -0.50
C GLN A 280 9.26 -31.90 -1.95
N GLY A 281 9.23 -31.02 -2.94
CA GLY A 281 9.22 -31.34 -4.37
C GLY A 281 7.88 -31.94 -4.85
N MET A 282 6.82 -31.79 -4.08
CA MET A 282 5.50 -32.29 -4.42
C MET A 282 4.77 -31.34 -5.36
N SER A 283 4.08 -31.87 -6.35
CA SER A 283 3.15 -31.12 -7.20
C SER A 283 1.83 -30.93 -6.48
N PHE A 284 1.25 -29.75 -6.61
CA PHE A 284 -0.09 -29.48 -6.07
C PHE A 284 -1.13 -30.33 -6.81
N SER A 285 -1.97 -31.01 -6.07
CA SER A 285 -3.06 -31.82 -6.62
C SER A 285 -4.16 -32.03 -5.58
N ASN A 286 -5.36 -32.36 -6.05
CA ASN A 286 -6.47 -32.70 -5.16
C ASN A 286 -6.18 -33.98 -4.33
N GLU A 287 -5.25 -34.82 -4.76
CA GLU A 287 -4.86 -36.05 -4.05
C GLU A 287 -4.15 -35.76 -2.72
N HIS A 288 -3.55 -34.58 -2.58
CA HIS A 288 -2.95 -34.13 -1.32
C HIS A 288 -3.93 -33.45 -0.36
N GLY A 289 -5.25 -33.67 -0.55
CA GLY A 289 -6.30 -33.16 0.31
C GLY A 289 -6.60 -31.67 0.13
N ILE A 290 -6.06 -31.02 -0.91
CA ILE A 290 -6.24 -29.60 -1.18
C ILE A 290 -7.37 -29.42 -2.18
N ASN A 291 -8.50 -28.89 -1.72
CA ASN A 291 -9.56 -28.43 -2.61
C ASN A 291 -9.58 -26.89 -2.65
N LEU A 292 -8.66 -26.31 -3.46
CA LEU A 292 -8.50 -24.84 -3.54
C LEU A 292 -9.82 -24.14 -3.82
N THR A 293 -10.62 -24.65 -4.75
CA THR A 293 -11.91 -24.02 -5.10
C THR A 293 -12.86 -23.93 -3.91
N ARG A 294 -12.91 -24.98 -3.05
CA ARG A 294 -13.75 -24.97 -1.85
C ARG A 294 -13.17 -24.07 -0.76
N GLU A 295 -11.86 -24.11 -0.56
CA GLU A 295 -11.18 -23.35 0.51
C GLU A 295 -11.21 -21.86 0.26
N THR A 296 -11.25 -21.42 -1.01
CA THR A 296 -11.22 -20.01 -1.41
C THR A 296 -12.58 -19.46 -1.84
N GLN A 297 -13.67 -20.23 -1.69
CA GLN A 297 -15.01 -19.87 -2.18
C GLN A 297 -15.51 -18.49 -1.71
N ASN A 298 -15.11 -18.07 -0.50
CA ASN A 298 -15.52 -16.80 0.10
C ASN A 298 -14.38 -15.78 0.18
N TRP A 299 -13.32 -15.98 -0.59
CA TRP A 299 -12.20 -15.07 -0.58
C TRP A 299 -12.53 -13.76 -1.29
N THR A 300 -12.11 -12.67 -0.68
CA THR A 300 -12.09 -11.34 -1.28
C THR A 300 -10.68 -11.05 -1.81
N THR A 301 -10.51 -9.92 -2.48
CA THR A 301 -9.21 -9.42 -2.93
C THR A 301 -8.15 -9.53 -1.83
N HIS A 302 -8.44 -9.12 -0.60
CA HIS A 302 -7.47 -9.12 0.51
C HIS A 302 -6.95 -10.53 0.88
N HIS A 303 -7.80 -11.56 0.79
CA HIS A 303 -7.37 -12.94 1.03
C HIS A 303 -6.38 -13.40 -0.04
N TYR A 304 -6.66 -13.08 -1.33
CA TYR A 304 -5.75 -13.41 -2.43
C TYR A 304 -4.41 -12.68 -2.29
N LEU A 305 -4.41 -11.39 -1.89
CA LEU A 305 -3.17 -10.64 -1.65
C LEU A 305 -2.35 -11.29 -0.53
N HIS A 306 -2.97 -11.60 0.61
CA HIS A 306 -2.28 -12.25 1.72
C HIS A 306 -1.74 -13.62 1.32
N PHE A 307 -2.53 -14.41 0.62
CA PHE A 307 -2.13 -15.72 0.10
C PHE A 307 -0.91 -15.62 -0.84
N LEU A 308 -0.98 -14.79 -1.88
CA LEU A 308 0.09 -14.67 -2.88
C LEU A 308 1.39 -14.12 -2.27
N ARG A 309 1.30 -13.18 -1.35
CA ARG A 309 2.46 -12.56 -0.67
C ARG A 309 3.18 -13.51 0.28
N ASN A 310 2.48 -14.51 0.82
CA ASN A 310 3.05 -15.54 1.70
C ASN A 310 3.53 -16.80 0.94
N LEU A 311 3.36 -16.84 -0.39
CA LEU A 311 3.92 -17.93 -1.19
C LEU A 311 5.42 -17.67 -1.48
N ASP A 312 6.21 -18.71 -1.31
CA ASP A 312 7.60 -18.74 -1.75
C ASP A 312 7.71 -18.89 -3.27
N SER A 313 8.95 -18.92 -3.80
CA SER A 313 9.17 -19.33 -5.18
C SER A 313 8.68 -20.75 -5.40
N LEU A 314 7.80 -20.95 -6.36
CA LEU A 314 7.16 -22.24 -6.63
C LEU A 314 7.76 -22.92 -7.87
N SER A 315 7.64 -24.25 -7.92
CA SER A 315 7.98 -25.01 -9.12
C SER A 315 7.07 -24.63 -10.31
N PHE A 316 7.54 -24.84 -11.53
CA PHE A 316 6.75 -24.58 -12.73
C PHE A 316 5.39 -25.30 -12.72
N ALA A 317 5.36 -26.55 -12.28
CA ALA A 317 4.15 -27.35 -12.19
C ALA A 317 3.14 -26.74 -11.19
N ASN A 318 3.64 -26.26 -10.03
CA ASN A 318 2.82 -25.66 -8.98
C ASN A 318 2.26 -24.30 -9.42
N MET A 319 3.07 -23.47 -10.09
CA MET A 319 2.59 -22.21 -10.69
C MET A 319 1.49 -22.47 -11.73
N ARG A 320 1.71 -23.43 -12.63
CA ARG A 320 0.72 -23.82 -13.64
C ARG A 320 -0.58 -24.32 -13.01
N PHE A 321 -0.49 -25.07 -11.92
CA PHE A 321 -1.66 -25.57 -11.20
C PHE A 321 -2.47 -24.40 -10.60
N LEU A 322 -1.82 -23.45 -9.91
CA LEU A 322 -2.49 -22.28 -9.35
C LEU A 322 -3.16 -21.44 -10.44
N ASP A 323 -2.45 -21.20 -11.55
CA ASP A 323 -3.00 -20.41 -12.66
C ASP A 323 -4.21 -21.09 -13.32
N SER A 324 -4.21 -22.42 -13.41
CA SER A 324 -5.33 -23.20 -13.96
C SER A 324 -6.60 -23.15 -13.09
N ILE A 325 -6.45 -22.96 -11.76
CA ILE A 325 -7.57 -22.89 -10.82
C ILE A 325 -8.10 -21.46 -10.68
N PHE A 326 -7.20 -20.50 -10.50
CA PHE A 326 -7.55 -19.12 -10.16
C PHE A 326 -7.57 -18.17 -11.36
N HIS A 327 -7.03 -18.60 -12.50
CA HIS A 327 -6.91 -17.78 -13.72
C HIS A 327 -6.20 -16.44 -13.47
N PHE A 328 -5.17 -16.44 -12.62
CA PHE A 328 -4.45 -15.23 -12.24
C PHE A 328 -3.85 -14.49 -13.44
N SER A 329 -3.38 -15.22 -14.46
CA SER A 329 -2.89 -14.64 -15.73
C SER A 329 -4.00 -14.05 -16.61
N MET A 330 -5.23 -13.95 -16.11
CA MET A 330 -6.38 -13.33 -16.81
C MET A 330 -7.10 -12.32 -15.92
N THR A 331 -6.62 -12.07 -14.71
CA THR A 331 -7.31 -11.20 -13.75
C THR A 331 -7.30 -9.73 -14.18
N MET A 332 -8.43 -9.06 -14.02
CA MET A 332 -8.55 -7.61 -14.20
C MET A 332 -8.31 -6.83 -12.91
N ASN A 333 -8.29 -7.49 -11.75
CA ASN A 333 -7.97 -6.86 -10.47
C ASN A 333 -6.46 -6.55 -10.41
N SER A 334 -6.12 -5.27 -10.41
CA SER A 334 -4.73 -4.81 -10.54
C SER A 334 -3.86 -5.17 -9.33
N GLU A 335 -4.41 -5.28 -8.13
CA GLU A 335 -3.65 -5.70 -6.93
C GLU A 335 -3.30 -7.19 -7.04
N ILE A 336 -4.26 -8.06 -7.38
CA ILE A 336 -4.02 -9.49 -7.59
C ILE A 336 -3.06 -9.70 -8.76
N ALA A 337 -3.26 -8.98 -9.87
CA ALA A 337 -2.38 -9.03 -11.04
C ALA A 337 -0.93 -8.69 -10.66
N PHE A 338 -0.72 -7.65 -9.87
CA PHE A 338 0.59 -7.25 -9.41
C PHE A 338 1.29 -8.36 -8.60
N ASP A 339 0.62 -8.89 -7.57
CA ASP A 339 1.19 -9.95 -6.72
C ASP A 339 1.46 -11.23 -7.52
N TRP A 340 0.59 -11.56 -8.48
CA TRP A 340 0.83 -12.67 -9.41
C TRP A 340 2.02 -12.44 -10.34
N CYS A 341 2.18 -11.22 -10.88
CA CYS A 341 3.35 -10.84 -11.68
C CYS A 341 4.65 -11.04 -10.87
N MET A 342 4.70 -10.51 -9.63
CA MET A 342 5.85 -10.63 -8.77
C MET A 342 6.19 -12.10 -8.44
N LEU A 343 5.19 -12.92 -8.10
CA LEU A 343 5.38 -14.34 -7.85
C LEU A 343 5.83 -15.09 -9.10
N SER A 344 5.29 -14.74 -10.28
CA SER A 344 5.64 -15.35 -11.56
C SER A 344 7.10 -15.09 -11.94
N ILE A 345 7.60 -13.85 -11.75
CA ILE A 345 8.99 -13.51 -12.01
C ILE A 345 9.89 -14.24 -11.01
N LYS A 346 9.56 -14.20 -9.72
CA LYS A 346 10.28 -14.89 -8.64
C LYS A 346 10.38 -16.40 -8.90
N SER A 347 9.31 -17.00 -9.41
CA SER A 347 9.21 -18.43 -9.72
C SER A 347 9.69 -18.79 -11.14
N ARG A 348 10.09 -17.80 -11.94
CA ARG A 348 10.49 -17.96 -13.36
C ARG A 348 9.41 -18.66 -14.20
N TYR A 349 8.15 -18.34 -13.92
CA TYR A 349 6.99 -18.87 -14.62
C TYR A 349 6.71 -18.04 -15.89
N ASN A 350 7.47 -18.34 -16.96
CA ASN A 350 7.40 -17.62 -18.23
C ASN A 350 6.06 -17.69 -18.99
N PRO A 351 5.14 -18.66 -18.79
CA PRO A 351 3.81 -18.58 -19.38
C PRO A 351 3.00 -17.34 -18.98
N ALA A 352 3.31 -16.72 -17.82
CA ALA A 352 2.70 -15.47 -17.39
C ALA A 352 3.32 -14.20 -18.03
N TYR A 353 4.45 -14.29 -18.75
CA TYR A 353 5.14 -13.11 -19.30
C TYR A 353 4.31 -12.30 -20.29
N PRO A 354 3.49 -12.91 -21.19
CA PRO A 354 2.55 -12.15 -22.00
C PRO A 354 1.56 -11.33 -21.17
N PHE A 355 1.04 -11.89 -20.08
CA PHE A 355 0.15 -11.19 -19.15
C PHE A 355 0.87 -10.05 -18.44
N ILE A 356 2.12 -10.24 -17.98
CA ILE A 356 2.95 -9.18 -17.38
C ILE A 356 3.11 -8.02 -18.37
N ASN A 357 3.43 -8.32 -19.65
CA ASN A 357 3.54 -7.29 -20.67
C ASN A 357 2.23 -6.53 -20.88
N GLU A 358 1.09 -7.22 -20.95
CA GLU A 358 -0.22 -6.60 -21.05
C GLU A 358 -0.51 -5.70 -19.85
N PHE A 359 -0.26 -6.20 -18.62
CA PHE A 359 -0.48 -5.45 -17.39
C PHE A 359 0.33 -4.16 -17.35
N LEU A 360 1.63 -4.21 -17.70
CA LEU A 360 2.50 -3.04 -17.78
C LEU A 360 2.04 -2.02 -18.82
N ASN A 361 1.43 -2.45 -19.94
CA ASN A 361 0.87 -1.56 -20.94
C ASN A 361 -0.49 -0.96 -20.53
N ARG A 362 -1.24 -1.63 -19.67
CA ARG A 362 -2.58 -1.22 -19.25
C ARG A 362 -2.60 -0.29 -18.06
N VAL A 363 -1.64 -0.45 -17.12
CA VAL A 363 -1.61 0.23 -15.83
C VAL A 363 -0.34 1.06 -15.70
N GLY A 364 -0.48 2.35 -15.36
CA GLY A 364 0.64 3.26 -15.13
C GLY A 364 0.87 3.64 -13.66
N ARG A 365 0.15 3.01 -12.71
CA ARG A 365 0.32 3.28 -11.28
C ARG A 365 1.71 2.84 -10.80
N ARG A 366 2.50 3.79 -10.28
CA ARG A 366 3.91 3.59 -9.89
C ARG A 366 4.11 2.43 -8.91
N LYS A 367 3.18 2.27 -7.94
CA LYS A 367 3.16 1.15 -6.96
C LYS A 367 3.32 -0.22 -7.63
N PHE A 368 2.73 -0.41 -8.81
CA PHE A 368 2.75 -1.69 -9.51
C PHE A 368 3.90 -1.79 -10.50
N VAL A 369 4.03 -0.78 -11.37
CA VAL A 369 4.93 -0.90 -12.53
C VAL A 369 6.40 -0.78 -12.12
N MET A 370 6.72 0.09 -11.17
CA MET A 370 8.09 0.28 -10.70
C MET A 370 8.72 -1.01 -10.13
N PRO A 371 8.09 -1.72 -9.16
CA PRO A 371 8.66 -2.96 -8.63
C PRO A 371 8.76 -4.09 -9.66
N ILE A 372 7.82 -4.16 -10.63
CA ILE A 372 7.89 -5.18 -11.68
C ILE A 372 9.11 -4.94 -12.57
N TYR A 373 9.33 -3.71 -13.04
CA TYR A 373 10.50 -3.40 -13.85
C TYR A 373 11.81 -3.61 -13.08
N ASP A 374 11.89 -3.10 -11.86
CA ASP A 374 13.07 -3.26 -11.01
C ASP A 374 13.43 -4.74 -10.83
N TYR A 375 12.44 -5.57 -10.51
CA TYR A 375 12.67 -6.99 -10.28
C TYR A 375 13.02 -7.75 -11.57
N LEU A 376 12.39 -7.44 -12.71
CA LEU A 376 12.74 -8.01 -14.01
C LEU A 376 14.18 -7.69 -14.40
N ILE A 377 14.59 -6.43 -14.21
CA ILE A 377 15.94 -5.97 -14.53
C ILE A 377 16.95 -6.67 -13.60
N HIS A 378 16.69 -6.67 -12.30
CA HIS A 378 17.60 -7.25 -11.32
C HIS A 378 17.80 -8.77 -11.50
N GLU A 379 16.72 -9.54 -11.67
CA GLU A 379 16.81 -10.98 -11.94
C GLU A 379 17.42 -11.27 -13.29
N GLY A 380 17.12 -10.47 -14.29
CA GLY A 380 17.75 -10.57 -15.61
C GLY A 380 19.25 -10.31 -15.57
N GLN A 381 19.71 -9.32 -14.80
CA GLN A 381 21.13 -9.03 -14.58
C GLN A 381 21.86 -10.20 -13.91
N LYS A 382 21.29 -10.78 -12.85
CA LYS A 382 21.85 -11.97 -12.20
C LYS A 382 21.99 -13.13 -13.18
N ARG A 383 21.00 -13.35 -14.05
CA ARG A 383 21.05 -14.39 -15.08
C ARG A 383 22.12 -14.09 -16.13
N ALA A 384 22.24 -12.86 -16.58
CA ALA A 384 23.26 -12.46 -17.52
C ALA A 384 24.66 -12.70 -16.95
N GLN A 385 24.92 -12.30 -15.71
CA GLN A 385 26.19 -12.54 -15.03
C GLN A 385 26.51 -14.04 -14.91
N TYR A 386 25.52 -14.84 -14.53
CA TYR A 386 25.67 -16.30 -14.46
C TYR A 386 25.97 -16.91 -15.84
N TRP A 387 25.24 -16.45 -16.87
CA TRP A 387 25.44 -16.90 -18.26
C TRP A 387 26.84 -16.54 -18.78
N MET A 388 27.30 -15.29 -18.56
CA MET A 388 28.63 -14.86 -18.93
C MET A 388 29.72 -15.70 -18.26
N LYS A 389 29.57 -15.97 -16.96
CA LYS A 389 30.49 -16.84 -16.20
C LYS A 389 30.53 -18.26 -16.77
N LEU A 390 29.39 -18.84 -17.10
CA LEU A 390 29.27 -20.20 -17.63
C LEU A 390 29.94 -20.33 -19.03
N ASN A 391 29.78 -19.28 -19.86
CA ASN A 391 30.30 -19.28 -21.24
C ASN A 391 31.68 -18.63 -21.38
N ASN A 392 32.27 -18.21 -20.26
CA ASN A 392 33.60 -17.54 -20.23
C ASN A 392 33.67 -16.33 -21.19
N THR A 393 32.65 -15.48 -21.15
CA THR A 393 32.52 -14.27 -21.98
C THR A 393 32.20 -13.04 -21.10
N ASN A 394 32.57 -11.86 -21.61
CA ASN A 394 32.27 -10.57 -20.94
C ASN A 394 31.07 -9.84 -21.58
N SER A 395 30.38 -10.49 -22.50
CA SER A 395 29.18 -9.94 -23.15
C SER A 395 28.10 -10.98 -23.26
N PHE A 396 26.84 -10.53 -23.32
CA PHE A 396 25.69 -11.37 -23.55
C PHE A 396 24.70 -10.68 -24.49
N ASP A 397 23.87 -11.46 -25.16
CA ASP A 397 22.74 -10.96 -25.93
C ASP A 397 21.51 -10.93 -25.05
N MET A 398 20.91 -9.75 -24.87
CA MET A 398 19.69 -9.56 -24.08
C MET A 398 18.53 -10.46 -24.54
N SER A 399 18.48 -10.82 -25.84
CA SER A 399 17.45 -11.71 -26.38
C SER A 399 17.47 -13.10 -25.73
N ASN A 400 18.60 -13.49 -25.15
CA ASN A 400 18.79 -14.76 -24.45
C ASN A 400 18.37 -14.70 -22.96
N ILE A 401 18.01 -13.53 -22.44
CA ILE A 401 17.60 -13.32 -21.04
C ILE A 401 16.11 -12.89 -21.04
N PRO A 402 15.17 -13.82 -20.84
CA PRO A 402 13.74 -13.55 -20.99
C PRO A 402 13.23 -12.39 -20.14
N GLU A 403 13.74 -12.21 -18.92
CA GLU A 403 13.34 -11.13 -18.01
C GLU A 403 13.74 -9.75 -18.54
N LEU A 404 14.98 -9.60 -19.05
CA LEU A 404 15.44 -8.34 -19.66
C LEU A 404 14.68 -8.03 -20.94
N LYS A 405 14.51 -9.04 -21.79
CA LYS A 405 13.73 -8.90 -23.02
C LYS A 405 12.31 -8.42 -22.71
N LEU A 406 11.66 -9.00 -21.70
CA LEU A 406 10.32 -8.59 -21.29
C LEU A 406 10.32 -7.14 -20.79
N ALA A 407 11.26 -6.76 -19.91
CA ALA A 407 11.35 -5.40 -19.36
C ALA A 407 11.52 -4.36 -20.48
N PHE A 408 12.45 -4.57 -21.40
CA PHE A 408 12.71 -3.63 -22.51
C PHE A 408 11.52 -3.52 -23.45
N ASN A 409 10.97 -4.64 -23.92
CA ASN A 409 9.85 -4.62 -24.86
C ASN A 409 8.61 -3.97 -24.25
N ALA A 410 8.28 -4.30 -23.00
CA ALA A 410 7.16 -3.71 -22.30
C ALA A 410 7.37 -2.19 -22.12
N TYR A 411 8.57 -1.76 -21.77
CA TYR A 411 8.84 -0.34 -21.56
C TYR A 411 8.83 0.47 -22.86
N GLU A 412 9.38 -0.08 -23.92
CA GLU A 412 9.35 0.57 -25.24
C GLU A 412 7.90 0.87 -25.71
N THR A 413 6.99 -0.03 -25.45
CA THR A 413 5.57 0.12 -25.82
C THR A 413 4.77 0.96 -24.83
N ALA A 414 4.97 0.79 -23.53
CA ALA A 414 4.15 1.40 -22.48
C ALA A 414 4.58 2.83 -22.10
N ARG A 415 5.87 3.17 -22.25
CA ARG A 415 6.46 4.41 -21.73
C ARG A 415 5.66 5.67 -22.06
N ASN A 416 5.22 5.82 -23.31
CA ASN A 416 4.49 7.01 -23.74
C ASN A 416 3.07 7.11 -23.14
N GLY A 417 2.52 6.01 -22.64
CA GLY A 417 1.24 5.95 -21.93
C GLY A 417 1.36 6.27 -20.41
N TYR A 418 2.57 6.27 -19.87
CA TYR A 418 2.79 6.55 -18.47
C TYR A 418 2.80 8.05 -18.16
N HIS A 419 2.37 8.40 -16.96
CA HIS A 419 2.58 9.74 -16.41
C HIS A 419 4.08 10.03 -16.23
N SER A 420 4.49 11.31 -16.38
CA SER A 420 5.90 11.72 -16.30
C SER A 420 6.62 11.28 -15.02
N VAL A 421 5.94 11.27 -13.89
CA VAL A 421 6.48 10.76 -12.60
C VAL A 421 6.86 9.28 -12.71
N THR A 422 6.01 8.47 -13.31
CA THR A 422 6.28 7.04 -13.54
C THR A 422 7.39 6.85 -14.57
N GLN A 423 7.37 7.61 -15.68
CA GLN A 423 8.43 7.59 -16.69
C GLN A 423 9.80 7.87 -16.06
N ASN A 424 9.94 8.97 -15.31
CA ASN A 424 11.21 9.37 -14.68
C ASN A 424 11.72 8.31 -13.70
N SER A 425 10.83 7.67 -12.95
CA SER A 425 11.20 6.60 -12.02
C SER A 425 11.75 5.38 -12.75
N ILE A 426 11.11 4.97 -13.85
CA ILE A 426 11.52 3.79 -14.61
C ILE A 426 12.72 4.09 -15.51
N ASP A 427 12.80 5.30 -16.12
CA ASP A 427 13.98 5.73 -16.90
C ASP A 427 15.26 5.61 -16.05
N GLY A 428 15.16 5.89 -14.73
CA GLY A 428 16.29 5.71 -13.80
C GLY A 428 16.79 4.27 -13.70
N LEU A 429 15.90 3.27 -13.84
CA LEU A 429 16.27 1.86 -13.82
C LEU A 429 17.01 1.42 -15.09
N PHE A 430 16.76 2.08 -16.22
CA PHE A 430 17.36 1.77 -17.52
C PHE A 430 18.61 2.60 -17.85
N GLN A 431 19.07 3.47 -16.95
CA GLN A 431 20.23 4.36 -17.19
C GLN A 431 21.61 3.66 -17.22
N PHE A 432 21.66 2.36 -17.38
CA PHE A 432 22.93 1.66 -17.51
C PHE A 432 23.47 1.82 -18.93
N ASP A 433 24.42 2.76 -19.13
CA ASP A 433 25.18 2.92 -20.39
C ASP A 433 25.92 1.65 -20.83
N GLU A 434 26.09 0.69 -19.93
CA GLU A 434 26.71 -0.62 -20.19
C GLU A 434 25.81 -1.56 -21.00
N TRP A 435 24.49 -1.27 -21.14
CA TRP A 435 23.54 -2.14 -21.83
C TRP A 435 23.31 -1.75 -23.29
N LYS A 436 23.84 -0.60 -23.72
CA LYS A 436 23.72 -0.09 -25.10
C LYS A 436 24.86 -0.50 -26.00
N LYS A 437 25.78 -1.30 -25.52
CA LYS A 437 26.91 -1.88 -26.28
C LYS A 437 26.68 -3.38 -26.42
#